data_a5302ab382cd6d310c5a740f6d3f8548
#
_entry.id   a5302ab382cd6d310c5a740f6d3f8548
#
_cell.length_a   1.000
_cell.length_b   1.000
_cell.length_c   1.000
_cell.angle_alpha   90.00
_cell.angle_beta   90.00
_cell.angle_gamma   90.00
#
_symmetry.space_group_name_H-M   'P 1'
#
loop_
_entity.id
_entity.type
_entity.pdbx_description
1 polymer ?
#
loop_
_entity_poly.entity_id
_entity_poly.type
_entity_poly.pdbx_seq_one_letter_code
_entity_poly.pdbx_strand_id
1 'polypeptide(L)'
;MELTKNYDVLQENEFSSNRAMVMISFVTALFFASLWFISELKILEMYEMTETRIAFFSAIMLLCLSSSVSIYFKYKKRWIKHLLMTSVILALAMIEVIYTYNVTIIIVIPIVLSSRYFSEKYTLITSGTTFLVFLIARALGACFGAIDLNCLELPAGTVIDLGSYTWLYKIFENGIIAFDKEQYLFNVLIYGYAVDLVFVTIVATGCVVIALQGKKLINRQKEMSEYTVRVDTELKLASSLQMDMVPNNFPAFPERDEFDLFASMTPAKEVGGDFYDFFLIDDDHLYIVIADVSGKGIPAAMFMMLAKGVLANQIIKSRSPAQALADTNEELCRNNTNSLFVTVWLGILTISTGKLVAANAGHEFPVIKDPGGSFEYLKDKHGLVLGGRTGMKYTEYEIDLKSGSKLFVYTDGVPEANNEAEEQFGTDRLLSSINQTDDSSPENILAGMHLAINDFTCDAEQFDDLTMLCLEYRGS
;
A
#
# COMPACT_ATOMS: atom_id res chain seq x y z
N MET A 1 18.91 -3.06 12.07
CA MET A 1 18.22 -3.72 10.94
C MET A 1 17.44 -2.74 10.05
N GLU A 2 17.12 -1.52 10.50
CA GLU A 2 16.36 -0.49 9.75
C GLU A 2 17.19 0.33 8.74
N LEU A 3 18.49 0.53 8.95
CA LEU A 3 19.35 1.28 8.02
C LEU A 3 19.60 0.58 6.68
N THR A 4 19.38 -0.72 6.60
CA THR A 4 19.56 -1.52 5.38
C THR A 4 18.39 -1.42 4.41
N LYS A 5 17.15 -1.19 4.90
CA LYS A 5 15.96 -1.00 4.05
C LYS A 5 15.93 0.36 3.34
N ASN A 6 16.53 1.38 3.94
CA ASN A 6 16.58 2.75 3.40
C ASN A 6 17.42 2.90 2.12
N TYR A 7 18.33 1.96 1.88
CA TYR A 7 19.17 1.93 0.69
C TYR A 7 18.43 1.43 -0.55
N ASP A 8 17.24 0.83 -0.37
CA ASP A 8 16.60 -0.01 -1.37
C ASP A 8 15.83 0.78 -2.44
N VAL A 9 15.01 1.78 -2.09
CA VAL A 9 14.10 2.45 -3.05
C VAL A 9 14.84 3.31 -4.08
N LEU A 10 15.85 4.08 -3.67
CA LEU A 10 16.66 4.86 -4.60
C LEU A 10 17.52 3.96 -5.47
N GLN A 11 18.00 2.85 -4.92
CA GLN A 11 18.77 1.85 -5.63
C GLN A 11 17.89 1.07 -6.60
N GLU A 12 16.68 0.74 -6.24
CA GLU A 12 15.68 0.09 -7.10
C GLU A 12 15.28 1.01 -8.27
N ASN A 13 15.09 2.32 -8.01
CA ASN A 13 14.89 3.30 -9.07
C ASN A 13 16.10 3.40 -10.01
N GLU A 14 17.34 3.34 -9.48
CA GLU A 14 18.55 3.34 -10.31
C GLU A 14 18.61 2.08 -11.20
N PHE A 15 18.22 0.90 -10.67
CA PHE A 15 18.17 -0.33 -11.46
C PHE A 15 17.08 -0.31 -12.52
N SER A 16 15.89 0.19 -12.17
CA SER A 16 14.80 0.40 -13.12
C SER A 16 15.21 1.36 -14.23
N SER A 17 15.90 2.45 -13.89
CA SER A 17 16.42 3.42 -14.84
C SER A 17 17.51 2.82 -15.73
N ASN A 18 18.43 2.03 -15.19
CA ASN A 18 19.43 1.31 -15.97
C ASN A 18 18.81 0.33 -16.96
N ARG A 19 17.77 -0.41 -16.57
CA ARG A 19 17.02 -1.32 -17.45
C ARG A 19 16.36 -0.58 -18.59
N ALA A 20 15.71 0.55 -18.29
CA ALA A 20 15.10 1.38 -19.32
C ALA A 20 16.14 1.99 -20.28
N MET A 21 17.29 2.43 -19.75
CA MET A 21 18.39 2.93 -20.59
C MET A 21 18.92 1.88 -21.55
N VAL A 22 19.06 0.61 -21.13
CA VAL A 22 19.44 -0.48 -22.01
C VAL A 22 18.41 -0.65 -23.14
N MET A 23 17.12 -0.62 -22.84
CA MET A 23 16.07 -0.70 -23.85
C MET A 23 16.16 0.47 -24.85
N ILE A 24 16.34 1.69 -24.34
CA ILE A 24 16.52 2.89 -25.19
C ILE A 24 17.78 2.75 -26.06
N SER A 25 18.89 2.27 -25.51
CA SER A 25 20.12 2.04 -26.28
C SER A 25 19.95 1.05 -27.41
N PHE A 26 19.21 -0.04 -27.20
CA PHE A 26 18.87 -1.00 -28.26
C PHE A 26 17.97 -0.39 -29.34
N VAL A 27 16.93 0.38 -28.93
CA VAL A 27 16.04 1.07 -29.89
C VAL A 27 16.83 2.08 -30.71
N THR A 28 17.75 2.84 -30.07
CA THR A 28 18.62 3.78 -30.78
C THR A 28 19.59 3.07 -31.74
N ALA A 29 20.16 1.94 -31.31
CA ALA A 29 21.02 1.13 -32.17
C ALA A 29 20.26 0.58 -33.39
N LEU A 30 19.02 0.10 -33.18
CA LEU A 30 18.14 -0.36 -34.26
C LEU A 30 17.78 0.76 -35.22
N PHE A 31 17.48 1.95 -34.70
CA PHE A 31 17.21 3.14 -35.50
C PHE A 31 18.41 3.51 -36.36
N PHE A 32 19.63 3.53 -35.81
CA PHE A 32 20.84 3.77 -36.58
C PHE A 32 21.09 2.68 -37.65
N ALA A 33 20.86 1.42 -37.31
CA ALA A 33 20.96 0.32 -38.28
C ALA A 33 19.95 0.48 -39.43
N SER A 34 18.73 0.94 -39.12
CA SER A 34 17.71 1.19 -40.13
C SER A 34 18.09 2.35 -41.06
N LEU A 35 18.60 3.45 -40.48
CA LEU A 35 19.10 4.59 -41.27
C LEU A 35 20.25 4.19 -42.17
N TRP A 36 21.21 3.43 -41.66
CA TRP A 36 22.32 2.89 -42.42
C TRP A 36 21.81 2.00 -43.55
N PHE A 37 20.89 1.07 -43.27
CA PHE A 37 20.34 0.17 -44.29
C PHE A 37 19.60 0.94 -45.41
N ILE A 38 18.81 1.97 -45.08
CA ILE A 38 18.11 2.84 -46.04
C ILE A 38 19.10 3.61 -46.91
N SER A 39 20.22 4.04 -46.30
CA SER A 39 21.33 4.69 -47.02
C SER A 39 21.99 3.75 -48.03
N GLU A 40 22.26 2.48 -47.64
CA GLU A 40 22.86 1.48 -48.55
C GLU A 40 21.91 1.13 -49.73
N LEU A 41 20.60 1.21 -49.52
CA LEU A 41 19.60 1.01 -50.61
C LEU A 41 19.46 2.21 -51.54
N LYS A 42 20.23 3.29 -51.31
CA LYS A 42 20.16 4.56 -52.07
C LYS A 42 18.78 5.21 -52.10
N ILE A 43 17.92 4.90 -51.13
CA ILE A 43 16.60 5.53 -50.96
C ILE A 43 16.76 6.91 -50.36
N LEU A 44 17.71 7.08 -49.46
CA LEU A 44 18.22 8.35 -48.97
C LEU A 44 19.64 8.45 -49.52
N GLU A 45 19.86 9.38 -50.41
CA GLU A 45 21.21 9.69 -50.89
C GLU A 45 21.97 10.41 -49.75
N MET A 46 22.58 9.58 -48.93
CA MET A 46 23.48 10.04 -47.88
C MET A 46 24.93 10.01 -48.44
N TYR A 47 25.77 10.81 -47.90
CA TYR A 47 27.17 10.90 -48.30
C TYR A 47 27.79 9.49 -48.44
N GLU A 48 28.29 9.14 -49.61
CA GLU A 48 29.00 7.88 -49.89
C GLU A 48 30.43 7.91 -49.33
N MET A 49 30.60 8.28 -48.09
CA MET A 49 31.94 8.24 -47.46
C MET A 49 32.11 7.02 -46.61
N THR A 50 33.26 6.40 -46.64
CA THR A 50 33.71 5.31 -45.78
C THR A 50 33.53 5.69 -44.29
N GLU A 51 33.72 6.97 -43.99
CA GLU A 51 33.59 7.58 -42.68
C GLU A 51 32.18 7.47 -42.10
N THR A 52 31.16 7.67 -42.92
CA THR A 52 29.74 7.52 -42.53
C THR A 52 29.43 6.09 -42.06
N ARG A 53 29.89 5.10 -42.81
CA ARG A 53 29.75 3.68 -42.45
C ARG A 53 30.47 3.34 -41.17
N ILE A 54 31.69 3.85 -40.97
CA ILE A 54 32.47 3.64 -39.78
C ILE A 54 31.78 4.26 -38.56
N ALA A 55 31.21 5.44 -38.65
CA ALA A 55 30.54 6.09 -37.54
C ALA A 55 29.25 5.38 -37.14
N PHE A 56 28.37 5.00 -38.07
CA PHE A 56 27.18 4.21 -37.76
C PHE A 56 27.53 2.86 -37.12
N PHE A 57 28.47 2.14 -37.72
CA PHE A 57 28.91 0.85 -37.17
C PHE A 57 29.47 1.00 -35.77
N SER A 58 30.34 2.00 -35.54
CA SER A 58 30.95 2.26 -34.24
C SER A 58 29.92 2.67 -33.20
N ALA A 59 28.96 3.52 -33.55
CA ALA A 59 27.86 3.94 -32.67
C ALA A 59 26.96 2.75 -32.28
N ILE A 60 26.55 1.92 -33.24
CA ILE A 60 25.75 0.71 -32.98
C ILE A 60 26.53 -0.26 -32.08
N MET A 61 27.79 -0.53 -32.39
CA MET A 61 28.65 -1.43 -31.62
C MET A 61 28.81 -0.94 -30.16
N LEU A 62 29.01 0.35 -29.96
CA LEU A 62 29.17 0.96 -28.63
C LEU A 62 27.89 0.81 -27.79
N LEU A 63 26.73 1.08 -28.38
CA LEU A 63 25.42 0.95 -27.73
C LEU A 63 25.10 -0.51 -27.37
N CYS A 64 25.37 -1.43 -28.28
CA CYS A 64 25.16 -2.87 -28.06
C CYS A 64 26.11 -3.44 -26.99
N LEU A 65 27.40 -3.05 -27.03
CA LEU A 65 28.39 -3.52 -26.06
C LEU A 65 28.06 -3.02 -24.65
N SER A 66 27.79 -1.73 -24.47
CA SER A 66 27.45 -1.15 -23.18
C SER A 66 26.16 -1.76 -22.59
N SER A 67 25.18 -2.03 -23.45
CA SER A 67 23.93 -2.70 -23.08
C SER A 67 24.18 -4.15 -22.63
N SER A 68 24.99 -4.90 -23.38
CA SER A 68 25.35 -6.29 -23.06
C SER A 68 26.10 -6.40 -21.73
N VAL A 69 27.05 -5.50 -21.49
CA VAL A 69 27.75 -5.40 -20.20
C VAL A 69 26.77 -5.11 -19.06
N SER A 70 25.82 -4.20 -19.28
CA SER A 70 24.83 -3.85 -18.28
C SER A 70 23.89 -5.01 -17.94
N ILE A 71 23.48 -5.80 -18.94
CA ILE A 71 22.69 -7.03 -18.77
C ILE A 71 23.49 -8.07 -17.97
N TYR A 72 24.77 -8.30 -18.34
CA TYR A 72 25.63 -9.25 -17.64
C TYR A 72 25.72 -8.97 -16.13
N PHE A 73 25.84 -7.69 -15.73
CA PHE A 73 25.83 -7.28 -14.34
C PHE A 73 24.42 -7.09 -13.74
N LYS A 74 23.38 -7.55 -14.41
CA LYS A 74 21.99 -7.48 -13.97
C LYS A 74 21.56 -6.06 -13.54
N TYR A 75 22.08 -5.03 -14.18
CA TYR A 75 21.79 -3.60 -13.91
C TYR A 75 22.19 -3.10 -12.52
N LYS A 76 22.78 -3.91 -11.65
CA LYS A 76 22.93 -3.67 -10.20
C LYS A 76 24.15 -2.85 -9.77
N LYS A 77 25.08 -2.59 -10.65
CA LYS A 77 26.30 -1.84 -10.31
C LYS A 77 26.13 -0.34 -10.57
N ARG A 78 26.52 0.50 -9.59
CA ARG A 78 26.39 1.96 -9.67
C ARG A 78 27.08 2.63 -10.87
N TRP A 79 28.16 2.03 -11.39
CA TRP A 79 28.88 2.57 -12.54
C TRP A 79 28.11 2.35 -13.87
N ILE A 80 27.13 1.47 -13.93
CA ILE A 80 26.37 1.13 -15.15
C ILE A 80 25.67 2.36 -15.72
N LYS A 81 25.09 3.23 -14.88
CA LYS A 81 24.46 4.47 -15.34
C LYS A 81 25.44 5.38 -16.09
N HIS A 82 26.68 5.46 -15.62
CA HIS A 82 27.73 6.26 -16.27
C HIS A 82 28.14 5.62 -17.60
N LEU A 83 28.33 4.30 -17.63
CA LEU A 83 28.65 3.55 -18.84
C LEU A 83 27.59 3.75 -19.92
N LEU A 84 26.30 3.54 -19.59
CA LEU A 84 25.18 3.65 -20.52
C LEU A 84 25.06 5.11 -21.02
N MET A 85 25.12 6.08 -20.13
CA MET A 85 25.00 7.48 -20.51
C MET A 85 26.16 7.94 -21.39
N THR A 86 27.39 7.59 -21.02
CA THR A 86 28.57 7.93 -21.83
C THR A 86 28.50 7.26 -23.22
N SER A 87 28.04 6.02 -23.31
CA SER A 87 27.87 5.35 -24.61
C SER A 87 26.81 6.01 -25.48
N VAL A 88 25.70 6.49 -24.91
CA VAL A 88 24.67 7.24 -25.64
C VAL A 88 25.24 8.58 -26.10
N ILE A 89 25.90 9.33 -25.25
CA ILE A 89 26.51 10.62 -25.63
C ILE A 89 27.52 10.44 -26.77
N LEU A 90 28.43 9.47 -26.67
CA LEU A 90 29.42 9.22 -27.70
C LEU A 90 28.81 8.71 -29.01
N ALA A 91 27.83 7.82 -28.95
CA ALA A 91 27.15 7.31 -30.15
C ALA A 91 26.42 8.44 -30.90
N LEU A 92 25.73 9.32 -30.18
CA LEU A 92 25.07 10.50 -30.77
C LEU A 92 26.11 11.49 -31.33
N ALA A 93 27.21 11.72 -30.61
CA ALA A 93 28.28 12.61 -31.06
C ALA A 93 28.98 12.09 -32.33
N MET A 94 29.16 10.77 -32.48
CA MET A 94 29.71 10.18 -33.72
C MET A 94 28.80 10.47 -34.93
N ILE A 95 27.50 10.48 -34.73
CA ILE A 95 26.54 10.84 -35.77
C ILE A 95 26.60 12.35 -36.06
N GLU A 96 26.75 13.19 -35.02
CA GLU A 96 26.87 14.65 -35.16
C GLU A 96 28.10 15.07 -35.97
N VAL A 97 29.24 14.38 -35.83
CA VAL A 97 30.46 14.63 -36.65
C VAL A 97 30.16 14.59 -38.15
N ILE A 98 29.24 13.75 -38.57
CA ILE A 98 28.93 13.53 -39.99
C ILE A 98 27.82 14.49 -40.44
N TYR A 99 26.78 14.60 -39.63
CA TYR A 99 25.57 15.30 -40.02
C TYR A 99 25.51 16.76 -39.59
N THR A 100 26.45 17.33 -38.92
CA THR A 100 26.61 18.72 -38.42
C THR A 100 25.38 19.63 -38.52
N TYR A 101 24.27 19.12 -39.00
CA TYR A 101 23.09 19.83 -39.44
C TYR A 101 21.89 19.52 -38.61
N ASN A 102 21.18 20.51 -38.13
CA ASN A 102 19.80 20.48 -37.61
C ASN A 102 19.49 19.43 -36.55
N VAL A 103 20.51 18.88 -35.87
CA VAL A 103 20.36 17.83 -34.90
C VAL A 103 20.54 18.37 -33.46
N THR A 104 20.35 19.69 -33.28
CA THR A 104 20.35 20.30 -31.94
C THR A 104 19.45 19.57 -30.97
N ILE A 105 18.39 18.93 -31.48
CA ILE A 105 17.50 18.10 -30.70
C ILE A 105 18.18 16.84 -30.12
N ILE A 106 19.22 16.32 -30.78
CA ILE A 106 19.96 15.13 -30.32
C ILE A 106 20.74 15.43 -29.04
N ILE A 107 21.25 16.63 -28.88
CA ILE A 107 21.98 17.07 -27.66
C ILE A 107 21.10 17.00 -26.40
N VAL A 108 19.79 17.13 -26.58
CA VAL A 108 18.82 17.12 -25.48
C VAL A 108 18.58 15.71 -24.95
N ILE A 109 18.71 14.69 -25.78
CA ILE A 109 18.36 13.30 -25.43
C ILE A 109 19.11 12.81 -24.18
N PRO A 110 20.45 12.89 -24.07
CA PRO A 110 21.15 12.46 -22.86
C PRO A 110 20.74 13.26 -21.62
N ILE A 111 20.46 14.55 -21.79
CA ILE A 111 20.07 15.42 -20.68
C ILE A 111 18.71 15.00 -20.11
N VAL A 112 17.72 14.77 -20.98
CA VAL A 112 16.40 14.29 -20.57
C VAL A 112 16.49 12.89 -19.95
N LEU A 113 17.26 12.00 -20.54
CA LEU A 113 17.45 10.65 -20.00
C LEU A 113 18.11 10.66 -18.61
N SER A 114 19.00 11.62 -18.34
CA SER A 114 19.66 11.74 -17.04
C SER A 114 18.70 12.11 -15.90
N SER A 115 17.63 12.86 -16.19
CA SER A 115 16.64 13.26 -15.19
C SER A 115 15.91 12.07 -14.56
N ARG A 116 15.87 10.95 -15.26
CA ARG A 116 15.27 9.68 -14.80
C ARG A 116 15.94 9.07 -13.56
N TYR A 117 17.19 9.46 -13.28
CA TYR A 117 17.90 9.03 -12.09
C TYR A 117 17.60 9.88 -10.84
N PHE A 118 16.72 10.86 -10.95
CA PHE A 118 16.31 11.78 -9.87
C PHE A 118 17.48 12.36 -9.07
N SER A 119 18.57 12.67 -9.77
CA SER A 119 19.78 13.27 -9.20
C SER A 119 20.17 14.53 -9.93
N GLU A 120 20.04 15.69 -9.25
CA GLU A 120 20.41 16.99 -9.77
C GLU A 120 21.88 17.06 -10.22
N LYS A 121 22.77 16.52 -9.37
CA LYS A 121 24.23 16.49 -9.66
C LYS A 121 24.51 15.65 -10.91
N TYR A 122 23.84 14.50 -11.03
CA TYR A 122 24.02 13.63 -12.19
C TYR A 122 23.51 14.29 -13.47
N THR A 123 22.35 14.94 -13.42
CA THR A 123 21.77 15.69 -14.55
C THR A 123 22.67 16.84 -14.98
N LEU A 124 23.21 17.64 -14.03
CA LEU A 124 24.13 18.74 -14.33
C LEU A 124 25.44 18.25 -14.95
N ILE A 125 26.05 17.19 -14.39
CA ILE A 125 27.27 16.60 -14.95
C ILE A 125 27.02 16.07 -16.35
N THR A 126 25.91 15.36 -16.58
CA THR A 126 25.54 14.85 -17.90
C THR A 126 25.32 15.99 -18.90
N SER A 127 24.65 17.07 -18.50
CA SER A 127 24.43 18.24 -19.36
C SER A 127 25.74 18.88 -19.77
N GLY A 128 26.65 19.11 -18.83
CA GLY A 128 27.97 19.68 -19.11
C GLY A 128 28.84 18.78 -19.98
N THR A 129 28.86 17.48 -19.71
CA THR A 129 29.61 16.52 -20.54
C THR A 129 29.02 16.39 -21.94
N THR A 130 27.71 16.36 -22.08
CA THR A 130 27.04 16.34 -23.38
C THR A 130 27.42 17.58 -24.19
N PHE A 131 27.28 18.77 -23.62
CA PHE A 131 27.63 20.02 -24.30
C PHE A 131 29.09 20.01 -24.77
N LEU A 132 30.03 19.62 -23.91
CA LEU A 132 31.45 19.58 -24.24
C LEU A 132 31.76 18.57 -25.37
N VAL A 133 31.20 17.37 -25.29
CA VAL A 133 31.42 16.31 -26.28
C VAL A 133 30.84 16.72 -27.65
N PHE A 134 29.66 17.33 -27.68
CA PHE A 134 29.06 17.81 -28.93
C PHE A 134 29.82 19.00 -29.51
N LEU A 135 30.36 19.88 -28.66
CA LEU A 135 31.26 20.94 -29.09
C LEU A 135 32.50 20.40 -29.81
N ILE A 136 33.14 19.36 -29.25
CA ILE A 136 34.25 18.65 -29.85
C ILE A 136 33.84 17.95 -31.17
N ALA A 137 32.67 17.26 -31.17
CA ALA A 137 32.18 16.57 -32.33
C ALA A 137 31.96 17.51 -33.54
N ARG A 138 31.38 18.69 -33.32
CA ARG A 138 31.20 19.70 -34.39
C ARG A 138 32.53 20.27 -34.87
N ALA A 139 33.46 20.56 -33.95
CA ALA A 139 34.77 21.00 -34.34
C ALA A 139 35.53 19.99 -35.20
N LEU A 140 35.43 18.70 -34.88
CA LEU A 140 35.97 17.59 -35.67
C LEU A 140 35.23 17.49 -37.02
N GLY A 141 33.89 17.57 -37.05
CA GLY A 141 33.10 17.55 -38.28
C GLY A 141 33.57 18.69 -39.24
N ALA A 142 33.73 19.89 -38.72
CA ALA A 142 34.25 21.01 -39.50
C ALA A 142 35.65 20.76 -40.07
N CYS A 143 36.54 20.08 -39.29
CA CYS A 143 37.87 19.70 -39.78
C CYS A 143 37.82 18.67 -40.91
N PHE A 144 36.81 17.79 -40.90
CA PHE A 144 36.60 16.77 -41.94
C PHE A 144 35.74 17.25 -43.12
N GLY A 145 35.43 18.57 -43.18
CA GLY A 145 34.70 19.19 -44.30
C GLY A 145 33.17 19.11 -44.20
N ALA A 146 32.64 18.72 -43.02
CA ALA A 146 31.21 18.83 -42.75
C ALA A 146 30.92 20.28 -42.34
N ILE A 147 30.34 21.02 -43.27
CA ILE A 147 30.10 22.47 -43.12
C ILE A 147 28.62 22.73 -42.88
N ASP A 148 28.31 23.50 -41.84
CA ASP A 148 26.97 23.97 -41.53
C ASP A 148 26.60 25.16 -42.42
N LEU A 149 25.61 25.01 -43.31
CA LEU A 149 25.15 26.06 -44.20
C LEU A 149 24.59 27.29 -43.47
N ASN A 150 24.03 27.10 -42.28
CA ASN A 150 23.50 28.20 -41.49
C ASN A 150 24.64 29.12 -40.95
N CYS A 151 25.86 28.59 -40.92
CA CYS A 151 27.05 29.32 -40.52
C CYS A 151 27.82 29.95 -41.69
N LEU A 152 27.37 29.75 -42.93
CA LEU A 152 27.90 30.38 -44.12
C LEU A 152 27.15 31.68 -44.40
N GLU A 153 27.86 32.79 -44.48
CA GLU A 153 27.33 34.03 -45.02
C GLU A 153 27.33 33.92 -46.57
N LEU A 154 26.16 33.64 -47.13
CA LEU A 154 26.00 33.63 -48.57
C LEU A 154 25.51 35.00 -49.07
N PRO A 155 26.11 35.57 -50.14
CA PRO A 155 25.58 36.78 -50.73
C PRO A 155 24.10 36.63 -51.12
N ALA A 156 23.32 37.70 -50.92
CA ALA A 156 21.89 37.67 -51.29
C ALA A 156 21.71 37.35 -52.76
N GLY A 157 20.90 36.33 -53.08
CA GLY A 157 20.66 35.89 -54.43
C GLY A 157 21.55 34.75 -54.92
N THR A 158 22.40 34.18 -54.09
CA THR A 158 23.15 32.95 -54.42
C THR A 158 22.21 31.77 -54.58
N VAL A 159 22.16 31.23 -55.82
CA VAL A 159 21.41 30.01 -56.12
C VAL A 159 22.31 28.81 -55.87
N ILE A 160 21.95 27.96 -54.89
CA ILE A 160 22.65 26.73 -54.63
C ILE A 160 21.92 25.64 -55.42
N ASP A 161 22.61 25.00 -56.41
CA ASP A 161 22.08 23.87 -57.11
C ASP A 161 22.10 22.62 -56.22
N LEU A 162 20.96 22.27 -55.70
CA LEU A 162 20.75 21.06 -54.84
C LEU A 162 20.73 19.76 -55.63
N GLY A 163 20.92 19.80 -56.93
CA GLY A 163 20.81 18.62 -57.82
C GLY A 163 22.00 17.68 -57.84
N SER A 164 23.14 18.04 -57.21
CA SER A 164 24.29 17.14 -57.08
C SER A 164 24.83 17.13 -55.67
N TYR A 165 24.82 15.93 -55.06
CA TYR A 165 25.15 15.71 -53.62
C TYR A 165 26.62 15.90 -53.22
N THR A 166 27.47 16.16 -54.16
CA THR A 166 28.85 16.66 -53.97
C THR A 166 28.91 18.20 -53.96
N TRP A 167 27.75 18.84 -53.72
CA TRP A 167 27.53 20.25 -53.93
C TRP A 167 28.40 21.14 -53.05
N LEU A 168 28.66 20.78 -51.80
CA LEU A 168 29.52 21.59 -50.94
C LEU A 168 30.96 21.60 -51.43
N TYR A 169 31.51 20.43 -51.81
CA TYR A 169 32.84 20.33 -52.40
C TYR A 169 32.93 21.05 -53.75
N LYS A 170 31.90 20.97 -54.60
CA LYS A 170 31.82 21.64 -55.90
C LYS A 170 31.63 23.14 -55.80
N ILE A 171 30.93 23.64 -54.77
CA ILE A 171 30.84 25.09 -54.49
C ILE A 171 32.24 25.66 -54.22
N PHE A 172 33.12 24.94 -53.51
CA PHE A 172 34.47 25.36 -53.22
C PHE A 172 35.43 25.15 -54.41
N GLU A 173 35.32 24.01 -55.08
CA GLU A 173 36.19 23.68 -56.24
C GLU A 173 35.95 24.56 -57.44
N ASN A 174 34.71 25.00 -57.70
CA ASN A 174 34.35 25.82 -58.84
C ASN A 174 34.47 27.35 -58.56
N GLY A 175 34.96 27.74 -57.39
CA GLY A 175 35.22 29.15 -57.07
C GLY A 175 33.99 30.04 -57.01
N ILE A 176 32.81 29.47 -56.84
CA ILE A 176 31.52 30.17 -56.79
C ILE A 176 31.34 31.01 -55.54
N ILE A 177 32.03 30.62 -54.44
CA ILE A 177 32.06 31.38 -53.17
C ILE A 177 33.50 31.40 -52.63
N ALA A 178 34.01 32.59 -52.35
CA ALA A 178 35.23 32.72 -51.57
C ALA A 178 34.95 32.27 -50.12
N PHE A 179 35.43 31.08 -49.75
CA PHE A 179 35.29 30.55 -48.39
C PHE A 179 36.35 31.20 -47.49
N ASP A 180 35.88 32.05 -46.59
CA ASP A 180 36.67 32.53 -45.49
C ASP A 180 36.55 31.58 -44.30
N LYS A 181 37.59 30.79 -44.09
CA LYS A 181 37.65 29.81 -43.01
C LYS A 181 37.58 30.43 -41.62
N GLU A 182 38.17 31.63 -41.47
CA GLU A 182 38.17 32.33 -40.17
C GLU A 182 36.78 32.89 -39.85
N GLN A 183 36.13 33.48 -40.84
CA GLN A 183 34.73 33.96 -40.71
C GLN A 183 33.77 32.79 -40.45
N TYR A 184 33.95 31.68 -41.13
CA TYR A 184 33.14 30.47 -40.90
C TYR A 184 33.29 29.95 -39.46
N LEU A 185 34.51 29.80 -38.97
CA LEU A 185 34.77 29.35 -37.60
C LEU A 185 34.20 30.33 -36.58
N PHE A 186 34.26 31.62 -36.84
CA PHE A 186 33.66 32.64 -35.99
C PHE A 186 32.12 32.52 -35.95
N ASN A 187 31.49 32.34 -37.08
CA ASN A 187 30.07 32.16 -37.20
C ASN A 187 29.58 30.84 -36.52
N VAL A 188 30.32 29.74 -36.66
CA VAL A 188 30.07 28.50 -35.92
C VAL A 188 30.12 28.71 -34.41
N LEU A 189 31.14 29.47 -33.94
CA LEU A 189 31.27 29.79 -32.54
C LEU A 189 30.10 30.61 -31.99
N ILE A 190 29.68 31.67 -32.73
CA ILE A 190 28.65 32.57 -32.24
C ILE A 190 27.26 32.04 -32.47
N TYR A 191 26.92 31.61 -33.68
CA TYR A 191 25.57 31.25 -34.04
C TYR A 191 25.24 29.77 -33.72
N GLY A 192 26.23 28.88 -33.85
CA GLY A 192 26.07 27.47 -33.50
C GLY A 192 26.10 27.24 -31.99
N TYR A 193 27.21 27.57 -31.34
CA TYR A 193 27.42 27.21 -29.93
C TYR A 193 26.69 28.11 -28.93
N ALA A 194 26.50 29.41 -29.23
CA ALA A 194 25.75 30.27 -28.30
C ALA A 194 24.29 29.88 -28.21
N VAL A 195 23.68 29.54 -29.35
CA VAL A 195 22.27 29.04 -29.39
C VAL A 195 22.15 27.71 -28.66
N ASP A 196 23.08 26.76 -28.92
CA ASP A 196 23.09 25.48 -28.24
C ASP A 196 23.27 25.60 -26.74
N LEU A 197 24.16 26.52 -26.30
CA LEU A 197 24.37 26.77 -24.88
C LEU A 197 23.08 27.23 -24.16
N VAL A 198 22.37 28.19 -24.79
CA VAL A 198 21.08 28.67 -24.25
C VAL A 198 20.07 27.54 -24.21
N PHE A 199 19.96 26.78 -25.29
CA PHE A 199 19.00 25.66 -25.38
C PHE A 199 19.33 24.58 -24.37
N VAL A 200 20.57 24.12 -24.28
CA VAL A 200 21.03 23.13 -23.27
C VAL A 200 20.77 23.62 -21.85
N THR A 201 21.00 24.91 -21.59
CA THR A 201 20.78 25.51 -20.26
C THR A 201 19.30 25.44 -19.86
N ILE A 202 18.39 25.81 -20.79
CA ILE A 202 16.95 25.78 -20.55
C ILE A 202 16.50 24.33 -20.27
N VAL A 203 16.90 23.38 -21.11
CA VAL A 203 16.53 21.98 -20.97
C VAL A 203 17.14 21.37 -19.70
N ALA A 204 18.41 21.63 -19.42
CA ALA A 204 19.07 21.14 -18.21
C ALA A 204 18.37 21.66 -16.94
N THR A 205 17.98 22.93 -16.93
CA THR A 205 17.23 23.51 -15.81
C THR A 205 15.89 22.80 -15.60
N GLY A 206 15.14 22.59 -16.69
CA GLY A 206 13.88 21.83 -16.63
C GLY A 206 14.09 20.40 -16.12
N CYS A 207 15.10 19.70 -16.62
CA CYS A 207 15.45 18.33 -16.18
C CYS A 207 15.89 18.27 -14.71
N VAL A 208 16.63 19.27 -14.22
CA VAL A 208 17.00 19.36 -12.81
C VAL A 208 15.75 19.55 -11.93
N VAL A 209 14.82 20.42 -12.33
CA VAL A 209 13.55 20.61 -11.60
C VAL A 209 12.76 19.29 -11.55
N ILE A 210 12.66 18.56 -12.67
CA ILE A 210 12.00 17.27 -12.73
C ILE A 210 12.70 16.25 -11.80
N ALA A 211 14.02 16.20 -11.80
CA ALA A 211 14.78 15.31 -10.94
C ALA A 211 14.57 15.62 -9.45
N LEU A 212 14.52 16.89 -9.07
CA LEU A 212 14.24 17.31 -7.68
C LEU A 212 12.82 16.96 -7.25
N GLN A 213 11.83 17.20 -8.11
CA GLN A 213 10.44 16.86 -7.83
C GLN A 213 10.25 15.35 -7.69
N GLY A 214 10.84 14.55 -8.59
CA GLY A 214 10.80 13.09 -8.52
C GLY A 214 11.42 12.54 -7.24
N LYS A 215 12.57 13.08 -6.83
CA LYS A 215 13.21 12.72 -5.55
C LYS A 215 12.32 13.04 -4.35
N LYS A 216 11.67 14.21 -4.35
CA LYS A 216 10.74 14.61 -3.27
C LYS A 216 9.53 13.69 -3.20
N LEU A 217 9.00 13.28 -4.36
CA LEU A 217 7.85 12.35 -4.43
C LEU A 217 8.22 10.98 -3.86
N ILE A 218 9.36 10.42 -4.26
CA ILE A 218 9.86 9.13 -3.75
C ILE A 218 10.05 9.18 -2.23
N ASN A 219 10.65 10.24 -1.70
CA ASN A 219 10.85 10.37 -0.26
C ASN A 219 9.52 10.44 0.50
N ARG A 220 8.53 11.19 0.00
CA ARG A 220 7.19 11.26 0.59
C ARG A 220 6.48 9.89 0.59
N GLN A 221 6.56 9.18 -0.52
CA GLN A 221 5.96 7.84 -0.64
C GLN A 221 6.59 6.87 0.36
N LYS A 222 7.90 6.96 0.57
CA LYS A 222 8.63 6.18 1.54
C LYS A 222 8.21 6.49 2.97
N GLU A 223 8.17 7.77 3.36
CA GLU A 223 7.73 8.21 4.69
C GLU A 223 6.30 7.72 4.99
N MET A 224 5.40 7.82 3.99
CA MET A 224 4.04 7.33 4.13
C MET A 224 3.99 5.81 4.31
N SER A 225 4.78 5.05 3.55
CA SER A 225 4.85 3.59 3.68
C SER A 225 5.40 3.17 5.05
N GLU A 226 6.45 3.82 5.55
CA GLU A 226 7.01 3.56 6.88
C GLU A 226 6.01 3.89 7.98
N TYR A 227 5.27 5.00 7.85
CA TYR A 227 4.22 5.38 8.79
C TYR A 227 3.09 4.34 8.81
N THR A 228 2.61 3.89 7.64
CA THR A 228 1.56 2.87 7.55
C THR A 228 1.98 1.54 8.19
N VAL A 229 3.20 1.07 7.93
CA VAL A 229 3.73 -0.16 8.54
C VAL A 229 3.85 -0.04 10.08
N ARG A 230 4.26 1.14 10.56
CA ARG A 230 4.34 1.39 12.01
C ARG A 230 2.96 1.33 12.66
N VAL A 231 1.97 2.05 12.09
CA VAL A 231 0.60 2.07 12.62
C VAL A 231 -0.01 0.66 12.62
N ASP A 232 0.15 -0.10 11.53
CA ASP A 232 -0.31 -1.48 11.45
C ASP A 232 0.33 -2.38 12.52
N THR A 233 1.63 -2.19 12.79
CA THR A 233 2.33 -2.95 13.83
C THR A 233 1.83 -2.60 15.23
N GLU A 234 1.60 -1.31 15.51
CA GLU A 234 1.07 -0.85 16.79
C GLU A 234 -0.37 -1.35 17.02
N LEU A 235 -1.21 -1.36 15.98
CA LEU A 235 -2.57 -1.90 16.04
C LEU A 235 -2.59 -3.41 16.26
N LYS A 236 -1.75 -4.18 15.60
CA LYS A 236 -1.61 -5.63 15.83
C LYS A 236 -1.17 -5.95 17.26
N LEU A 237 -0.28 -5.14 17.84
CA LEU A 237 0.09 -5.30 19.22
C LEU A 237 -1.09 -4.98 20.15
N ALA A 238 -1.85 -3.92 19.89
CA ALA A 238 -3.04 -3.57 20.67
C ALA A 238 -4.10 -4.69 20.59
N SER A 239 -4.31 -5.27 19.41
CA SER A 239 -5.18 -6.43 19.20
C SER A 239 -4.77 -7.64 20.04
N SER A 240 -3.48 -7.98 20.00
CA SER A 240 -2.96 -9.09 20.82
C SER A 240 -3.19 -8.85 22.31
N LEU A 241 -2.90 -7.64 22.80
CA LEU A 241 -3.14 -7.29 24.22
C LEU A 241 -4.63 -7.35 24.57
N GLN A 242 -5.53 -6.93 23.69
CA GLN A 242 -6.97 -7.01 23.91
C GLN A 242 -7.45 -8.47 23.97
N MET A 243 -7.00 -9.30 23.04
CA MET A 243 -7.34 -10.74 23.02
C MET A 243 -6.81 -11.47 24.26
N ASP A 244 -5.67 -11.08 24.80
CA ASP A 244 -5.14 -11.64 26.04
C ASP A 244 -5.97 -11.23 27.29
N MET A 245 -6.80 -10.20 27.19
CA MET A 245 -7.67 -9.76 28.29
C MET A 245 -8.97 -10.56 28.40
N VAL A 246 -9.41 -11.23 27.34
CA VAL A 246 -10.58 -12.11 27.39
C VAL A 246 -10.14 -13.55 27.63
N PRO A 247 -10.94 -14.37 28.36
CA PRO A 247 -10.61 -15.77 28.56
C PRO A 247 -10.55 -16.51 27.22
N ASN A 248 -9.41 -17.09 26.88
CA ASN A 248 -9.18 -17.73 25.56
C ASN A 248 -8.63 -19.16 25.66
N ASN A 249 -8.47 -19.68 26.88
CA ASN A 249 -8.01 -21.05 27.12
C ASN A 249 -9.20 -21.95 27.36
N PHE A 250 -9.47 -22.91 26.47
CA PHE A 250 -10.55 -23.89 26.61
C PHE A 250 -10.00 -25.32 26.63
N PRO A 251 -10.64 -26.26 27.38
CA PRO A 251 -11.81 -26.04 28.25
C PRO A 251 -11.47 -25.09 29.41
N ALA A 252 -12.41 -24.15 29.71
CA ALA A 252 -12.18 -23.07 30.68
C ALA A 252 -12.05 -23.58 32.12
N PHE A 253 -12.81 -24.63 32.44
CA PHE A 253 -12.84 -25.23 33.78
C PHE A 253 -12.73 -26.78 33.68
N PRO A 254 -11.54 -27.32 33.35
CA PRO A 254 -11.36 -28.75 33.06
C PRO A 254 -11.59 -29.65 34.26
N GLU A 255 -11.63 -29.08 35.49
CA GLU A 255 -11.83 -29.81 36.74
C GLU A 255 -13.30 -29.79 37.23
N ARG A 256 -14.22 -29.21 36.40
CA ARG A 256 -15.64 -29.06 36.71
C ARG A 256 -16.48 -29.91 35.75
N ASP A 257 -17.26 -30.80 36.31
CA ASP A 257 -18.18 -31.64 35.55
C ASP A 257 -19.63 -31.10 35.55
N GLU A 258 -19.92 -30.13 36.46
CA GLU A 258 -21.27 -29.60 36.70
C GLU A 258 -21.76 -28.70 35.58
N PHE A 259 -20.83 -28.14 34.78
CA PHE A 259 -21.13 -27.28 33.61
C PHE A 259 -20.01 -27.34 32.58
N ASP A 260 -20.34 -26.96 31.37
CA ASP A 260 -19.39 -26.73 30.29
C ASP A 260 -19.63 -25.36 29.65
N LEU A 261 -18.58 -24.67 29.26
CA LEU A 261 -18.66 -23.31 28.71
C LEU A 261 -17.66 -23.12 27.61
N PHE A 262 -18.13 -22.55 26.50
CA PHE A 262 -17.26 -22.12 25.39
C PHE A 262 -17.65 -20.72 24.92
N ALA A 263 -16.67 -19.91 24.53
CA ALA A 263 -16.91 -18.58 24.00
C ALA A 263 -15.95 -18.28 22.84
N SER A 264 -16.37 -17.41 21.94
CA SER A 264 -15.55 -16.93 20.84
C SER A 264 -15.82 -15.47 20.57
N MET A 265 -14.78 -14.73 20.14
CA MET A 265 -14.85 -13.34 19.71
C MET A 265 -13.99 -13.16 18.46
N THR A 266 -14.58 -12.60 17.41
CA THR A 266 -13.91 -12.27 16.16
C THR A 266 -14.13 -10.79 15.87
N PRO A 267 -13.15 -9.91 16.12
CA PRO A 267 -13.29 -8.50 15.84
C PRO A 267 -13.42 -8.21 14.34
N ALA A 268 -14.24 -7.22 13.97
CA ALA A 268 -14.39 -6.74 12.58
C ALA A 268 -13.20 -5.90 12.11
N LYS A 269 -12.45 -5.31 13.03
CA LYS A 269 -11.23 -4.55 12.79
C LYS A 269 -10.09 -5.13 13.59
N GLU A 270 -8.93 -4.47 13.57
CA GLU A 270 -7.77 -4.90 14.34
C GLU A 270 -8.06 -4.98 15.84
N VAL A 271 -8.95 -4.10 16.35
CA VAL A 271 -9.43 -4.11 17.75
C VAL A 271 -10.94 -3.90 17.77
N GLY A 272 -11.63 -4.60 18.68
CA GLY A 272 -13.08 -4.62 18.82
C GLY A 272 -13.61 -3.88 20.04
N GLY A 273 -14.94 -3.61 20.05
CA GLY A 273 -15.69 -3.11 21.18
C GLY A 273 -16.26 -4.21 22.08
N ASP A 274 -16.47 -5.37 21.51
CA ASP A 274 -17.05 -6.53 22.17
C ASP A 274 -16.14 -7.13 23.23
N PHE A 275 -16.77 -7.79 24.19
CA PHE A 275 -16.07 -8.69 25.10
C PHE A 275 -17.03 -9.69 25.74
N TYR A 276 -16.47 -10.78 26.18
CA TYR A 276 -17.04 -11.68 27.17
C TYR A 276 -16.08 -11.88 28.32
N ASP A 277 -16.60 -12.30 29.47
CA ASP A 277 -15.80 -12.71 30.60
C ASP A 277 -16.53 -13.75 31.43
N PHE A 278 -15.79 -14.60 32.09
CA PHE A 278 -16.32 -15.57 33.04
C PHE A 278 -15.25 -15.98 34.05
N PHE A 279 -15.64 -16.15 35.30
CA PHE A 279 -14.79 -16.66 36.36
C PHE A 279 -15.62 -17.15 37.53
N LEU A 280 -15.03 -18.00 38.39
CA LEU A 280 -15.65 -18.40 39.62
C LEU A 280 -15.49 -17.28 40.67
N ILE A 281 -16.61 -16.76 41.18
CA ILE A 281 -16.61 -15.80 42.31
C ILE A 281 -16.21 -16.54 43.59
N ASP A 282 -16.68 -17.76 43.74
CA ASP A 282 -16.34 -18.74 44.75
C ASP A 282 -16.62 -20.15 44.22
N ASP A 283 -16.49 -21.18 45.02
CA ASP A 283 -16.66 -22.60 44.58
C ASP A 283 -18.04 -22.93 44.04
N ASP A 284 -19.07 -22.12 44.34
CA ASP A 284 -20.46 -22.38 43.95
C ASP A 284 -21.07 -21.31 43.03
N HIS A 285 -20.33 -20.21 42.73
CA HIS A 285 -20.89 -19.13 41.92
C HIS A 285 -20.01 -18.82 40.69
N LEU A 286 -20.57 -19.04 39.51
CA LEU A 286 -19.93 -18.70 38.24
C LEU A 286 -20.50 -17.37 37.71
N TYR A 287 -19.63 -16.40 37.52
CA TYR A 287 -19.89 -15.15 36.82
C TYR A 287 -19.77 -15.35 35.30
N ILE A 288 -20.72 -14.76 34.56
CA ILE A 288 -20.74 -14.77 33.09
C ILE A 288 -21.19 -13.41 32.61
N VAL A 289 -20.48 -12.84 31.63
CA VAL A 289 -20.86 -11.59 30.99
C VAL A 289 -20.56 -11.63 29.50
N ILE A 290 -21.42 -10.96 28.73
CA ILE A 290 -21.18 -10.60 27.35
C ILE A 290 -21.62 -9.14 27.17
N ALA A 291 -20.88 -8.39 26.37
CA ALA A 291 -21.07 -6.95 26.23
C ALA A 291 -20.56 -6.44 24.88
N ASP A 292 -21.17 -5.38 24.40
CA ASP A 292 -20.77 -4.65 23.22
C ASP A 292 -20.70 -3.16 23.50
N VAL A 293 -19.59 -2.53 23.11
CA VAL A 293 -19.34 -1.08 23.26
C VAL A 293 -19.68 -0.35 21.98
N SER A 294 -20.46 0.70 22.10
CA SER A 294 -20.82 1.56 20.98
C SER A 294 -19.62 2.10 20.21
N GLY A 295 -19.68 2.05 18.88
CA GLY A 295 -18.61 2.49 18.00
C GLY A 295 -17.58 1.40 17.71
N LYS A 296 -16.50 1.75 17.00
CA LYS A 296 -15.53 0.75 16.50
C LYS A 296 -14.11 1.26 16.62
N GLY A 297 -13.15 0.35 16.65
CA GLY A 297 -11.71 0.64 16.67
C GLY A 297 -11.20 1.07 18.04
N ILE A 298 -10.11 1.81 18.10
CA ILE A 298 -9.34 2.11 19.31
C ILE A 298 -10.19 2.71 20.45
N PRO A 299 -11.09 3.70 20.23
CA PRO A 299 -11.89 4.26 21.32
C PRO A 299 -12.82 3.23 21.97
N ALA A 300 -13.49 2.39 21.16
CA ALA A 300 -14.36 1.33 21.65
C ALA A 300 -13.56 0.27 22.43
N ALA A 301 -12.41 -0.15 21.89
CA ALA A 301 -11.53 -1.11 22.54
C ALA A 301 -11.01 -0.61 23.91
N MET A 302 -10.65 0.65 24.01
CA MET A 302 -10.23 1.24 25.29
C MET A 302 -11.38 1.31 26.31
N PHE A 303 -12.57 1.66 25.85
CA PHE A 303 -13.76 1.69 26.72
C PHE A 303 -14.18 0.28 27.14
N MET A 304 -14.05 -0.71 26.26
CA MET A 304 -14.24 -2.12 26.55
C MET A 304 -13.34 -2.59 27.71
N MET A 305 -12.04 -2.31 27.65
CA MET A 305 -11.08 -2.68 28.72
C MET A 305 -11.47 -2.07 30.07
N LEU A 306 -11.91 -0.80 30.07
CA LEU A 306 -12.39 -0.13 31.27
C LEU A 306 -13.67 -0.79 31.79
N ALA A 307 -14.67 -0.98 30.94
CA ALA A 307 -15.98 -1.56 31.30
C ALA A 307 -15.82 -2.97 31.87
N LYS A 308 -15.03 -3.84 31.21
CA LYS A 308 -14.73 -5.19 31.65
C LYS A 308 -14.11 -5.20 33.06
N GLY A 309 -13.07 -4.38 33.29
CA GLY A 309 -12.41 -4.33 34.57
C GLY A 309 -13.31 -3.80 35.71
N VAL A 310 -14.16 -2.81 35.42
CA VAL A 310 -15.12 -2.26 36.40
C VAL A 310 -16.20 -3.29 36.72
N LEU A 311 -16.81 -3.94 35.70
CA LEU A 311 -17.83 -4.98 35.87
C LEU A 311 -17.31 -6.12 36.74
N ALA A 312 -16.16 -6.69 36.45
CA ALA A 312 -15.57 -7.78 37.22
C ALA A 312 -15.36 -7.38 38.71
N ASN A 313 -14.93 -6.14 38.95
CA ASN A 313 -14.71 -5.65 40.32
C ASN A 313 -16.04 -5.43 41.06
N GLN A 314 -17.07 -4.87 40.41
CA GLN A 314 -18.36 -4.60 41.02
C GLN A 314 -19.12 -5.89 41.34
N ILE A 315 -19.06 -6.91 40.49
CA ILE A 315 -19.75 -8.18 40.72
C ILE A 315 -19.17 -8.96 41.90
N ILE A 316 -17.84 -8.92 42.08
CA ILE A 316 -17.18 -9.53 43.24
C ILE A 316 -17.64 -8.89 44.57
N LYS A 317 -17.91 -7.56 44.52
CA LYS A 317 -18.35 -6.82 45.71
C LYS A 317 -19.82 -7.02 46.02
N SER A 318 -20.68 -6.87 45.04
CA SER A 318 -22.12 -6.83 45.24
C SER A 318 -22.78 -8.20 45.24
N ARG A 319 -22.25 -9.15 44.45
CA ARG A 319 -22.85 -10.47 44.17
C ARG A 319 -24.30 -10.38 43.64
N SER A 320 -24.64 -9.27 43.07
CA SER A 320 -25.94 -8.99 42.48
C SER A 320 -25.72 -8.40 41.08
N PRO A 321 -26.23 -9.06 40.01
CA PRO A 321 -26.13 -8.54 38.65
C PRO A 321 -26.66 -7.14 38.50
N ALA A 322 -27.86 -6.84 39.03
CA ALA A 322 -28.45 -5.51 38.91
C ALA A 322 -27.66 -4.42 39.63
N GLN A 323 -27.13 -4.72 40.81
CA GLN A 323 -26.30 -3.77 41.57
C GLN A 323 -24.95 -3.57 40.91
N ALA A 324 -24.33 -4.62 40.38
CA ALA A 324 -23.06 -4.51 39.65
C ALA A 324 -23.20 -3.63 38.40
N LEU A 325 -24.30 -3.81 37.63
CA LEU A 325 -24.60 -2.97 36.47
C LEU A 325 -24.82 -1.51 36.88
N ALA A 326 -25.57 -1.25 37.98
CA ALA A 326 -25.82 0.09 38.46
C ALA A 326 -24.55 0.82 38.90
N ASP A 327 -23.71 0.14 39.70
CA ASP A 327 -22.43 0.70 40.18
C ASP A 327 -21.42 0.91 39.05
N THR A 328 -21.39 0.00 38.06
CA THR A 328 -20.58 0.14 36.85
C THR A 328 -21.03 1.32 36.02
N ASN A 329 -22.37 1.47 35.83
CA ASN A 329 -22.90 2.62 35.10
C ASN A 329 -22.49 3.95 35.72
N GLU A 330 -22.58 4.09 37.04
CA GLU A 330 -22.15 5.30 37.74
C GLU A 330 -20.66 5.60 37.52
N GLU A 331 -19.82 4.57 37.52
CA GLU A 331 -18.39 4.72 37.31
C GLU A 331 -18.05 5.10 35.88
N LEU A 332 -18.65 4.44 34.89
CA LEU A 332 -18.47 4.74 33.47
C LEU A 332 -18.94 6.15 33.10
N CYS A 333 -20.06 6.62 33.69
CA CYS A 333 -20.59 7.95 33.42
C CYS A 333 -19.66 9.09 33.91
N ARG A 334 -18.81 8.87 34.91
CA ARG A 334 -18.03 9.95 35.58
C ARG A 334 -17.09 10.71 34.62
N ASN A 335 -16.45 10.02 33.68
CA ASN A 335 -15.42 10.61 32.81
C ASN A 335 -15.70 10.31 31.31
N ASN A 336 -16.94 10.05 30.94
CA ASN A 336 -17.32 9.67 29.60
C ASN A 336 -17.57 10.90 28.70
N THR A 337 -16.53 11.64 28.38
CA THR A 337 -16.61 12.84 27.51
C THR A 337 -16.95 12.49 26.06
N ASN A 338 -16.68 11.27 25.63
CA ASN A 338 -16.93 10.78 24.26
C ASN A 338 -18.35 10.22 24.08
N SER A 339 -19.16 10.19 25.15
CA SER A 339 -20.54 9.65 25.15
C SER A 339 -20.61 8.20 24.63
N LEU A 340 -19.59 7.38 24.92
CA LEU A 340 -19.60 5.94 24.62
C LEU A 340 -20.53 5.25 25.60
N PHE A 341 -21.17 4.19 25.15
CA PHE A 341 -22.01 3.34 26.01
C PHE A 341 -21.69 1.88 25.74
N VAL A 342 -22.12 1.02 26.64
CA VAL A 342 -21.96 -0.44 26.47
C VAL A 342 -23.26 -1.15 26.81
N THR A 343 -23.66 -2.07 25.93
CA THR A 343 -24.73 -3.01 26.20
C THR A 343 -24.15 -4.19 26.98
N VAL A 344 -24.86 -4.68 27.96
CA VAL A 344 -24.33 -5.77 28.83
C VAL A 344 -25.44 -6.73 29.20
N TRP A 345 -25.21 -8.01 28.94
CA TRP A 345 -25.88 -9.10 29.61
C TRP A 345 -24.95 -9.71 30.65
N LEU A 346 -25.44 -9.88 31.90
CA LEU A 346 -24.64 -10.35 33.03
C LEU A 346 -25.44 -11.36 33.85
N GLY A 347 -24.83 -12.53 34.15
CA GLY A 347 -25.44 -13.58 34.97
C GLY A 347 -24.50 -14.16 36.02
N ILE A 348 -25.08 -14.63 37.12
CA ILE A 348 -24.42 -15.43 38.16
C ILE A 348 -25.16 -16.78 38.27
N LEU A 349 -24.46 -17.85 37.95
CA LEU A 349 -24.98 -19.22 38.14
C LEU A 349 -24.55 -19.74 39.50
N THR A 350 -25.53 -20.17 40.31
CA THR A 350 -25.28 -20.99 41.50
C THR A 350 -25.17 -22.45 41.04
N ILE A 351 -23.95 -22.97 41.05
CA ILE A 351 -23.62 -24.27 40.43
C ILE A 351 -24.37 -25.44 41.09
N SER A 352 -24.43 -25.44 42.42
CA SER A 352 -25.09 -26.52 43.18
C SER A 352 -26.60 -26.67 42.93
N THR A 353 -27.25 -25.56 42.49
CA THR A 353 -28.72 -25.53 42.32
C THR A 353 -29.18 -25.37 40.88
N GLY A 354 -28.30 -24.94 39.98
CA GLY A 354 -28.66 -24.57 38.63
C GLY A 354 -29.40 -23.23 38.51
N LYS A 355 -29.51 -22.49 39.60
CA LYS A 355 -30.18 -21.19 39.61
C LYS A 355 -29.27 -20.10 39.02
N LEU A 356 -29.67 -19.51 37.91
CA LEU A 356 -29.00 -18.40 37.27
C LEU A 356 -29.77 -17.09 37.52
N VAL A 357 -29.12 -16.13 38.19
CA VAL A 357 -29.65 -14.78 38.37
C VAL A 357 -28.99 -13.87 37.35
N ALA A 358 -29.78 -13.19 36.54
CA ALA A 358 -29.26 -12.35 35.47
C ALA A 358 -29.88 -10.95 35.42
N ALA A 359 -29.19 -10.01 34.82
CA ALA A 359 -29.67 -8.66 34.50
C ALA A 359 -29.17 -8.24 33.13
N ASN A 360 -29.96 -7.43 32.42
CA ASN A 360 -29.69 -6.99 31.07
C ASN A 360 -29.72 -5.45 30.99
N ALA A 361 -28.66 -4.87 30.48
CA ALA A 361 -28.49 -3.43 30.25
C ALA A 361 -28.50 -3.13 28.74
N GLY A 362 -29.63 -3.38 28.07
CA GLY A 362 -29.85 -3.06 26.66
C GLY A 362 -29.10 -3.97 25.68
N HIS A 363 -28.73 -5.15 26.12
CA HIS A 363 -28.06 -6.17 25.30
C HIS A 363 -29.08 -7.13 24.64
N GLU A 364 -28.67 -7.89 23.64
CA GLU A 364 -29.50 -8.86 22.93
C GLU A 364 -30.16 -9.86 23.89
N PHE A 365 -31.33 -10.40 23.47
CA PHE A 365 -32.01 -11.42 24.24
C PHE A 365 -31.22 -12.74 24.25
N PRO A 366 -30.96 -13.31 25.42
CA PRO A 366 -30.37 -14.63 25.48
C PRO A 366 -31.27 -15.68 24.86
N VAL A 367 -30.69 -16.77 24.37
CA VAL A 367 -31.38 -17.93 23.83
C VAL A 367 -31.16 -19.09 24.79
N ILE A 368 -32.24 -19.74 25.20
CA ILE A 368 -32.20 -20.84 26.17
C ILE A 368 -32.83 -22.11 25.59
N LYS A 369 -32.30 -23.25 25.99
CA LYS A 369 -32.83 -24.58 25.69
C LYS A 369 -32.97 -25.38 26.96
N ASP A 370 -34.20 -25.84 27.24
CA ASP A 370 -34.45 -26.87 28.27
C ASP A 370 -34.11 -28.27 27.75
N PRO A 371 -33.80 -29.25 28.64
CA PRO A 371 -33.49 -30.60 28.23
C PRO A 371 -34.64 -31.25 27.40
N GLY A 372 -34.28 -31.72 26.20
CA GLY A 372 -35.27 -32.31 25.26
C GLY A 372 -36.16 -31.28 24.54
N GLY A 373 -35.97 -30.00 24.77
CA GLY A 373 -36.63 -28.89 24.05
C GLY A 373 -35.80 -28.35 22.89
N SER A 374 -36.24 -27.26 22.30
CA SER A 374 -35.53 -26.46 21.32
C SER A 374 -35.01 -25.18 21.95
N PHE A 375 -34.06 -24.53 21.30
CA PHE A 375 -33.64 -23.20 21.66
C PHE A 375 -34.74 -22.17 21.39
N GLU A 376 -35.00 -21.30 22.35
CA GLU A 376 -36.00 -20.24 22.30
C GLU A 376 -35.45 -18.95 22.91
N TYR A 377 -35.92 -17.77 22.42
CA TYR A 377 -35.56 -16.48 22.99
C TYR A 377 -36.15 -16.30 24.38
N LEU A 378 -35.30 -15.97 25.34
CA LEU A 378 -35.74 -15.56 26.67
C LEU A 378 -35.95 -14.04 26.68
N LYS A 379 -37.22 -13.61 26.55
CA LYS A 379 -37.57 -12.17 26.57
C LYS A 379 -37.55 -11.68 28.01
N ASP A 380 -36.51 -10.93 28.35
CA ASP A 380 -36.33 -10.31 29.63
C ASP A 380 -36.76 -8.80 29.62
N LYS A 381 -36.63 -8.14 30.75
CA LYS A 381 -36.84 -6.69 30.86
C LYS A 381 -35.50 -6.00 30.82
N HIS A 382 -35.19 -5.41 29.69
CA HIS A 382 -33.95 -4.65 29.51
C HIS A 382 -33.94 -3.37 30.36
N GLY A 383 -32.79 -3.09 30.98
CA GLY A 383 -32.42 -1.75 31.43
C GLY A 383 -31.86 -0.91 30.27
N LEU A 384 -31.49 0.33 30.55
CA LEU A 384 -30.73 1.15 29.61
C LEU A 384 -29.24 0.72 29.58
N VAL A 385 -28.59 0.98 28.47
CA VAL A 385 -27.13 0.77 28.29
C VAL A 385 -26.31 1.44 29.40
N LEU A 386 -25.14 0.92 29.73
CA LEU A 386 -24.22 1.51 30.69
C LEU A 386 -23.44 2.67 30.10
N GLY A 387 -23.09 3.68 30.89
CA GLY A 387 -22.33 4.86 30.47
C GLY A 387 -23.17 5.97 29.80
N GLY A 388 -24.44 5.71 29.51
CA GLY A 388 -25.32 6.69 28.84
C GLY A 388 -25.89 7.74 29.80
N ARG A 389 -26.25 7.37 31.02
CA ARG A 389 -26.87 8.25 32.02
C ARG A 389 -26.67 7.76 33.43
N THR A 390 -26.37 8.65 34.37
CA THR A 390 -26.31 8.35 35.82
C THR A 390 -27.67 8.06 36.44
N GLY A 391 -27.67 7.38 37.58
CA GLY A 391 -28.87 7.10 38.38
C GLY A 391 -29.76 6.00 37.81
N MET A 392 -29.23 5.17 36.89
CA MET A 392 -29.98 4.06 36.32
C MET A 392 -30.10 2.88 37.28
N LYS A 393 -31.25 2.22 37.25
CA LYS A 393 -31.54 1.00 37.99
C LYS A 393 -31.80 -0.14 37.03
N TYR A 394 -31.31 -1.32 37.36
CA TYR A 394 -31.48 -2.55 36.60
C TYR A 394 -32.34 -3.53 37.39
N THR A 395 -32.96 -4.47 36.69
CA THR A 395 -33.82 -5.48 37.30
C THR A 395 -33.22 -6.84 37.08
N GLU A 396 -33.18 -7.64 38.13
CA GLU A 396 -32.79 -9.05 38.05
C GLU A 396 -33.97 -9.93 37.67
N TYR A 397 -33.66 -11.02 37.00
CA TYR A 397 -34.57 -12.12 36.76
C TYR A 397 -33.86 -13.45 37.00
N GLU A 398 -34.61 -14.49 37.29
CA GLU A 398 -34.10 -15.81 37.64
C GLU A 398 -34.42 -16.82 36.53
N ILE A 399 -33.49 -17.72 36.27
CA ILE A 399 -33.60 -18.84 35.36
C ILE A 399 -33.20 -20.09 36.12
N ASP A 400 -34.07 -21.09 36.14
CA ASP A 400 -33.78 -22.42 36.74
C ASP A 400 -33.25 -23.36 35.66
N LEU A 401 -31.92 -23.51 35.57
CA LEU A 401 -31.28 -24.45 34.65
C LEU A 401 -31.37 -25.87 35.20
N LYS A 402 -31.89 -26.79 34.38
CA LYS A 402 -31.91 -28.23 34.65
C LYS A 402 -30.69 -28.90 34.03
N SER A 403 -30.31 -30.07 34.54
CA SER A 403 -29.23 -30.84 33.92
C SER A 403 -29.52 -31.08 32.43
N GLY A 404 -28.63 -30.62 31.54
CA GLY A 404 -28.77 -30.60 30.07
C GLY A 404 -29.36 -29.29 29.50
N SER A 405 -29.72 -28.30 30.34
CA SER A 405 -30.09 -26.97 29.85
C SER A 405 -28.89 -26.25 29.24
N LYS A 406 -29.15 -25.49 28.18
CA LYS A 406 -28.12 -24.65 27.49
C LYS A 406 -28.57 -23.21 27.44
N LEU A 407 -27.59 -22.31 27.64
CA LEU A 407 -27.76 -20.88 27.50
C LEU A 407 -26.80 -20.39 26.42
N PHE A 408 -27.31 -19.62 25.45
CA PHE A 408 -26.53 -18.98 24.41
C PHE A 408 -26.75 -17.48 24.48
N VAL A 409 -25.67 -16.72 24.57
CA VAL A 409 -25.64 -15.24 24.56
C VAL A 409 -24.69 -14.77 23.48
N TYR A 410 -25.00 -13.65 22.83
CA TYR A 410 -24.33 -13.18 21.64
C TYR A 410 -24.49 -11.66 21.51
N THR A 411 -23.59 -11.01 20.78
CA THR A 411 -23.66 -9.58 20.43
C THR A 411 -24.41 -9.36 19.11
N ASP A 412 -24.83 -8.12 18.86
CA ASP A 412 -25.63 -7.75 17.68
C ASP A 412 -24.93 -8.02 16.35
N GLY A 413 -23.58 -8.10 16.33
CA GLY A 413 -22.85 -8.52 15.15
C GLY A 413 -23.27 -9.89 14.58
N VAL A 414 -23.87 -10.78 15.41
CA VAL A 414 -24.38 -12.06 14.93
C VAL A 414 -25.65 -11.90 14.07
N PRO A 415 -26.75 -11.29 14.55
CA PRO A 415 -27.91 -11.06 13.72
C PRO A 415 -27.71 -9.98 12.65
N GLU A 416 -26.79 -9.07 12.84
CA GLU A 416 -26.49 -7.98 11.89
C GLU A 416 -25.44 -8.36 10.84
N ALA A 417 -24.89 -9.56 10.86
CA ALA A 417 -23.99 -10.06 9.82
C ALA A 417 -24.66 -9.94 8.43
N ASN A 418 -24.01 -9.22 7.50
CA ASN A 418 -24.58 -8.90 6.19
C ASN A 418 -23.97 -9.77 5.08
N ASN A 419 -24.81 -10.11 4.08
CA ASN A 419 -24.35 -10.71 2.83
C ASN A 419 -24.03 -9.63 1.78
N GLU A 420 -23.55 -10.02 0.59
CA GLU A 420 -23.26 -9.10 -0.51
C GLU A 420 -24.48 -8.27 -0.99
N ALA A 421 -25.70 -8.74 -0.72
CA ALA A 421 -26.95 -8.04 -1.04
C ALA A 421 -27.40 -7.07 0.08
N GLU A 422 -26.57 -6.86 1.10
CA GLU A 422 -26.87 -6.05 2.31
C GLU A 422 -28.07 -6.61 3.12
N GLU A 423 -28.39 -7.88 2.99
CA GLU A 423 -29.38 -8.54 3.82
C GLU A 423 -28.73 -9.00 5.12
N GLN A 424 -29.41 -8.77 6.26
CA GLN A 424 -28.94 -9.22 7.58
C GLN A 424 -29.24 -10.71 7.78
N PHE A 425 -28.36 -11.40 8.53
CA PHE A 425 -28.56 -12.78 8.96
C PHE A 425 -29.88 -12.91 9.73
N GLY A 426 -30.11 -12.02 10.68
CA GLY A 426 -31.36 -11.88 11.40
C GLY A 426 -31.58 -12.91 12.50
N THR A 427 -32.48 -12.56 13.42
CA THR A 427 -32.81 -13.39 14.59
C THR A 427 -33.50 -14.74 14.23
N ASP A 428 -34.23 -14.79 13.13
CA ASP A 428 -34.91 -16.01 12.69
C ASP A 428 -33.93 -17.08 12.17
N ARG A 429 -32.91 -16.61 11.36
CA ARG A 429 -31.83 -17.50 10.90
C ARG A 429 -30.96 -17.95 12.05
N LEU A 430 -30.64 -17.06 12.99
CA LEU A 430 -29.88 -17.39 14.19
C LEU A 430 -30.59 -18.54 14.93
N LEU A 431 -31.89 -18.37 15.24
CA LEU A 431 -32.63 -19.38 15.97
C LEU A 431 -32.76 -20.72 15.21
N SER A 432 -32.95 -20.65 13.90
CA SER A 432 -33.03 -21.87 13.08
C SER A 432 -31.66 -22.57 12.99
N SER A 433 -30.57 -21.85 12.88
CA SER A 433 -29.21 -22.40 12.80
C SER A 433 -28.77 -23.07 14.11
N ILE A 434 -28.99 -22.38 15.25
CA ILE A 434 -28.63 -22.96 16.55
C ILE A 434 -29.44 -24.23 16.86
N ASN A 435 -30.70 -24.31 16.43
CA ASN A 435 -31.54 -25.51 16.58
C ASN A 435 -31.11 -26.68 15.67
N GLN A 436 -30.31 -26.44 14.64
CA GLN A 436 -29.70 -27.49 13.81
C GLN A 436 -28.50 -28.18 14.48
N THR A 437 -27.88 -27.51 15.48
CA THR A 437 -26.75 -28.05 16.25
C THR A 437 -27.14 -28.76 17.54
N ASP A 438 -28.38 -29.19 17.65
CA ASP A 438 -29.21 -29.46 18.83
C ASP A 438 -28.52 -30.25 19.94
N ASP A 439 -27.94 -31.31 19.87
CA ASP A 439 -27.35 -32.07 21.01
C ASP A 439 -25.81 -31.92 21.14
N SER A 440 -25.27 -30.89 20.56
CA SER A 440 -23.83 -30.67 20.51
C SER A 440 -23.30 -30.02 21.80
N SER A 441 -22.00 -30.19 22.06
CA SER A 441 -21.29 -29.43 23.10
C SER A 441 -21.31 -27.90 22.81
N PRO A 442 -21.09 -27.04 23.83
CA PRO A 442 -20.98 -25.61 23.64
C PRO A 442 -20.01 -25.20 22.52
N GLU A 443 -18.86 -25.85 22.41
CA GLU A 443 -17.88 -25.63 21.34
C GLU A 443 -18.47 -25.91 19.96
N ASN A 444 -19.14 -27.05 19.79
CA ASN A 444 -19.73 -27.43 18.51
C ASN A 444 -20.93 -26.55 18.12
N ILE A 445 -21.68 -26.03 19.10
CA ILE A 445 -22.75 -25.06 18.86
C ILE A 445 -22.16 -23.77 18.27
N LEU A 446 -21.10 -23.21 18.88
CA LEU A 446 -20.45 -22.01 18.36
C LEU A 446 -19.81 -22.26 16.97
N ALA A 447 -19.18 -23.42 16.79
CA ALA A 447 -18.62 -23.79 15.49
C ALA A 447 -19.71 -23.87 14.39
N GLY A 448 -20.87 -24.46 14.71
CA GLY A 448 -22.02 -24.51 13.81
C GLY A 448 -22.58 -23.11 13.48
N MET A 449 -22.66 -22.24 14.47
CA MET A 449 -23.07 -20.84 14.25
C MET A 449 -22.09 -20.08 13.37
N HIS A 450 -20.78 -20.21 13.59
CA HIS A 450 -19.78 -19.61 12.71
C HIS A 450 -19.90 -20.11 11.27
N LEU A 451 -20.11 -21.39 11.06
CA LEU A 451 -20.34 -21.95 9.73
C LEU A 451 -21.60 -21.37 9.08
N ALA A 452 -22.71 -21.30 9.81
CA ALA A 452 -23.96 -20.74 9.28
C ALA A 452 -23.84 -19.25 8.91
N ILE A 453 -23.12 -18.47 9.71
CA ILE A 453 -22.83 -17.07 9.42
C ILE A 453 -21.95 -16.96 8.17
N ASN A 454 -20.85 -17.71 8.11
CA ASN A 454 -19.91 -17.68 6.98
C ASN A 454 -20.60 -18.12 5.67
N ASP A 455 -21.42 -19.15 5.70
CA ASP A 455 -22.20 -19.61 4.54
C ASP A 455 -23.21 -18.56 4.05
N PHE A 456 -23.74 -17.74 4.96
CA PHE A 456 -24.66 -16.65 4.61
C PHE A 456 -23.95 -15.42 4.09
N THR A 457 -22.84 -15.00 4.73
CA THR A 457 -22.10 -13.79 4.37
C THR A 457 -21.24 -13.99 3.12
N CYS A 458 -20.81 -15.24 2.84
CA CYS A 458 -19.89 -15.55 1.74
C CYS A 458 -18.63 -14.67 1.76
N ASP A 459 -18.41 -13.87 0.70
CA ASP A 459 -17.24 -12.97 0.55
C ASP A 459 -17.50 -11.54 1.08
N ALA A 460 -18.64 -11.28 1.72
CA ALA A 460 -18.95 -9.97 2.29
C ALA A 460 -18.00 -9.64 3.45
N GLU A 461 -17.55 -8.39 3.52
CA GLU A 461 -16.69 -7.91 4.61
C GLU A 461 -17.47 -7.91 5.93
N GLN A 462 -16.84 -8.41 7.00
CA GLN A 462 -17.44 -8.44 8.33
C GLN A 462 -17.75 -7.02 8.80
N PHE A 463 -19.04 -6.76 9.08
CA PHE A 463 -19.52 -5.43 9.44
C PHE A 463 -19.27 -5.10 10.92
N ASP A 464 -19.54 -6.04 11.85
CA ASP A 464 -19.36 -5.83 13.29
C ASP A 464 -18.63 -6.99 13.96
N ASP A 465 -18.21 -6.78 15.21
CA ASP A 465 -17.58 -7.79 16.04
C ASP A 465 -18.54 -8.97 16.25
N LEU A 466 -18.07 -10.20 16.08
CA LEU A 466 -18.87 -11.41 16.28
C LEU A 466 -18.45 -12.04 17.60
N THR A 467 -19.31 -11.90 18.62
CA THR A 467 -19.05 -12.48 19.94
C THR A 467 -20.19 -13.39 20.37
N MET A 468 -19.85 -14.60 20.80
CA MET A 468 -20.80 -15.62 21.23
C MET A 468 -20.26 -16.37 22.44
N LEU A 469 -21.17 -16.75 23.35
CA LEU A 469 -20.87 -17.61 24.48
C LEU A 469 -22.00 -18.61 24.68
N CYS A 470 -21.66 -19.89 24.88
CA CYS A 470 -22.59 -20.91 25.19
C CYS A 470 -22.20 -21.62 26.50
N LEU A 471 -23.18 -21.81 27.39
CA LEU A 471 -23.07 -22.54 28.65
C LEU A 471 -24.00 -23.74 28.60
N GLU A 472 -23.54 -24.93 28.96
CA GLU A 472 -24.32 -26.11 29.25
C GLU A 472 -24.25 -26.41 30.75
N TYR A 473 -25.40 -26.46 31.42
CA TYR A 473 -25.46 -26.88 32.80
C TYR A 473 -25.72 -28.38 32.87
N ARG A 474 -24.87 -29.17 33.54
CA ARG A 474 -24.91 -30.61 33.64
C ARG A 474 -25.46 -31.12 34.99
N GLY A 475 -25.55 -30.21 35.96
CA GLY A 475 -25.95 -30.52 37.32
C GLY A 475 -24.79 -31.02 38.20
N SER A 476 -25.00 -31.04 39.50
CA SER A 476 -24.04 -31.54 40.50
C SER A 476 -24.15 -33.05 40.68
#